data_95bedf735fdbe551d53208c1c0d28877
#
_entry.id   95bedf735fdbe551d53208c1c0d28877
#
_cell.length_a   1.000
_cell.length_b   1.000
_cell.length_c   1.000
_cell.angle_alpha   90.00
_cell.angle_beta   90.00
_cell.angle_gamma   90.00
#
_symmetry.space_group_name_H-M   'P 1'
#
loop_
_entity.id
_entity.type
_entity.pdbx_description
1 polymer ?
#
loop_
_entity_poly.entity_id
_entity_poly.type
_entity_poly.pdbx_seq_one_letter_code
_entity_poly.pdbx_strand_id
1 'polypeptide(L)'
;MITVNYHKTCPNGQDLKLVINEQVVEVNEPADRTALQYLRANGLTGTKEGCASGDCGACTVMVGELKDGKVQFKAVNSCIVPVGQLSGMHVVTVEGLADQSGLHPVQAEMVACHGSQCGFCTPGFVMSLAAMLENGDPAKIETVQQGISGNLCRCTGYRPIVQAGMNALGRDYESRLQDPVFFKDTKPPSSGSVQQPLNESALREAMLQDPQASLIAGGTDLMLEVTQRYQPFKRLIDVSRVMELRSITETQDTYTIGSSVTYTELEQFFATRSEQLVSLLHRLGSRQIRNCGTIGGNLANGSPIADMPPVLICWDATLELCSSAGQRREVDVNEFYTGYRQTVLRNDEYIAGIRIPKTSFNAFTRFYKSSKRIEDDISSVMGACLFEGDGVKITAARIAFGGMAATPLRLRGIEDMLVGKLVNHELLEDVSASLGKAMAPLTDVRASAEYRAAMARSMLERALNEFSGVSKPLVMALELHA
;
A
#
# COMPACT_ATOMS: atom_id res chain seq x y z
N MET A 1 12.61 0.46 35.45
CA MET A 1 13.48 -0.03 34.40
C MET A 1 13.34 -1.55 34.33
N ILE A 2 12.68 -2.07 33.32
CA ILE A 2 12.65 -3.51 33.07
C ILE A 2 13.80 -3.78 32.10
N THR A 3 14.89 -4.32 32.60
CA THR A 3 16.01 -4.77 31.78
C THR A 3 15.60 -6.08 31.10
N VAL A 4 15.27 -6.04 29.85
CA VAL A 4 14.93 -7.24 29.07
C VAL A 4 16.23 -7.81 28.51
N ASN A 5 16.61 -9.01 28.96
CA ASN A 5 17.80 -9.73 28.46
C ASN A 5 17.48 -10.42 27.15
N TYR A 6 18.02 -9.88 26.05
CA TYR A 6 17.87 -10.41 24.68
C TYR A 6 19.01 -11.40 24.35
N HIS A 7 19.01 -12.60 24.91
CA HIS A 7 20.02 -13.60 24.55
C HIS A 7 19.40 -14.95 24.19
N LYS A 8 19.31 -15.20 22.88
CA LYS A 8 19.35 -16.57 22.33
C LYS A 8 20.14 -16.52 21.01
N THR A 9 21.31 -17.18 20.99
CA THR A 9 22.18 -17.29 19.82
C THR A 9 21.67 -18.33 18.84
N CYS A 10 21.45 -17.93 17.59
CA CYS A 10 21.31 -18.85 16.44
C CYS A 10 22.69 -19.08 15.77
N PRO A 11 22.98 -20.28 15.24
CA PRO A 11 24.34 -20.65 14.79
C PRO A 11 24.84 -19.98 13.52
N ASN A 12 24.03 -19.17 12.81
CA ASN A 12 24.39 -18.54 11.51
C ASN A 12 24.04 -17.05 11.43
N GLY A 13 24.05 -16.33 12.54
CA GLY A 13 23.58 -14.96 12.61
C GLY A 13 24.65 -13.91 12.37
N GLN A 14 24.35 -12.95 11.53
CA GLN A 14 24.90 -11.60 11.67
C GLN A 14 23.91 -10.75 12.43
N ASP A 15 24.44 -9.95 13.36
CA ASP A 15 23.65 -9.15 14.28
C ASP A 15 22.94 -8.01 13.54
N LEU A 16 21.66 -8.17 13.26
CA LEU A 16 20.79 -7.09 12.84
C LEU A 16 20.67 -6.11 14.01
N LYS A 17 20.92 -4.83 13.76
CA LYS A 17 20.73 -3.78 14.77
C LYS A 17 19.58 -2.88 14.39
N LEU A 18 18.68 -2.67 15.33
CA LEU A 18 17.61 -1.69 15.23
C LEU A 18 17.41 -1.03 16.59
N VAL A 19 16.69 0.08 16.63
CA VAL A 19 16.30 0.72 17.88
C VAL A 19 14.86 0.34 18.20
N ILE A 20 14.61 -0.10 19.41
CA ILE A 20 13.25 -0.33 19.93
C ILE A 20 13.08 0.52 21.19
N ASN A 21 12.12 1.46 21.17
CA ASN A 21 11.84 2.33 22.31
C ASN A 21 13.12 2.98 22.86
N GLU A 22 13.91 3.58 21.97
CA GLU A 22 15.18 4.27 22.27
C GLU A 22 16.35 3.36 22.69
N GLN A 23 16.18 2.04 22.69
CA GLN A 23 17.24 1.08 22.99
C GLN A 23 17.75 0.38 21.74
N VAL A 24 19.06 0.38 21.53
CA VAL A 24 19.69 -0.42 20.48
C VAL A 24 19.60 -1.89 20.86
N VAL A 25 19.01 -2.69 19.97
CA VAL A 25 18.87 -4.14 20.15
C VAL A 25 19.52 -4.89 19.00
N GLU A 26 20.13 -6.01 19.33
CA GLU A 26 20.65 -6.97 18.35
C GLU A 26 19.61 -8.06 18.14
N VAL A 27 19.24 -8.30 16.88
CA VAL A 27 18.20 -9.26 16.50
C VAL A 27 18.81 -10.38 15.69
N ASN A 28 18.65 -11.58 16.17
CA ASN A 28 19.09 -12.80 15.52
C ASN A 28 17.91 -13.76 15.36
N GLU A 29 17.10 -13.51 14.35
CA GLU A 29 15.86 -14.22 14.10
C GLU A 29 15.80 -14.77 12.66
N PRO A 30 14.97 -15.79 12.38
CA PRO A 30 14.70 -16.24 11.03
C PRO A 30 14.19 -15.13 10.13
N ALA A 31 14.40 -15.27 8.79
CA ALA A 31 14.01 -14.27 7.80
C ALA A 31 12.52 -13.88 7.85
N ASP A 32 11.68 -14.83 8.18
CA ASP A 32 10.22 -14.73 8.19
C ASP A 32 9.63 -14.41 9.56
N ARG A 33 10.49 -14.22 10.59
CA ARG A 33 10.02 -13.79 11.91
C ARG A 33 9.39 -12.41 11.82
N THR A 34 8.11 -12.28 12.15
CA THR A 34 7.44 -10.98 12.11
C THR A 34 7.87 -10.09 13.27
N ALA A 35 7.86 -8.77 13.06
CA ALA A 35 8.14 -7.80 14.10
C ALA A 35 7.19 -7.97 15.29
N LEU A 36 5.91 -8.25 15.06
CA LEU A 36 4.93 -8.54 16.12
C LEU A 36 5.36 -9.71 17.00
N GLN A 37 5.72 -10.84 16.37
CA GLN A 37 6.17 -12.03 17.11
C GLN A 37 7.42 -11.73 17.93
N TYR A 38 8.38 -11.00 17.36
CA TYR A 38 9.59 -10.59 18.05
C TYR A 38 9.29 -9.68 19.25
N LEU A 39 8.53 -8.61 19.06
CA LEU A 39 8.16 -7.66 20.11
C LEU A 39 7.47 -8.38 21.28
N ARG A 40 6.48 -9.22 20.99
CA ARG A 40 5.74 -9.96 22.03
C ARG A 40 6.57 -10.99 22.76
N ALA A 41 7.48 -11.71 22.05
CA ALA A 41 8.42 -12.64 22.67
C ALA A 41 9.39 -11.94 23.64
N ASN A 42 9.63 -10.65 23.43
CA ASN A 42 10.50 -9.82 24.27
C ASN A 42 9.73 -8.94 25.27
N GLY A 43 8.48 -9.29 25.59
CA GLY A 43 7.71 -8.66 26.67
C GLY A 43 6.96 -7.38 26.28
N LEU A 44 7.11 -6.87 25.03
CA LEU A 44 6.37 -5.71 24.51
C LEU A 44 4.97 -6.14 24.06
N THR A 45 4.11 -6.47 25.01
CA THR A 45 2.81 -7.10 24.77
C THR A 45 1.66 -6.12 24.57
N GLY A 46 1.91 -4.82 24.69
CA GLY A 46 0.98 -3.76 24.31
C GLY A 46 0.61 -3.81 22.82
N THR A 47 1.56 -4.21 21.98
CA THR A 47 1.28 -4.52 20.57
C THR A 47 0.52 -5.84 20.47
N LYS A 48 -0.72 -5.80 19.92
CA LYS A 48 -1.66 -6.93 19.97
C LYS A 48 -1.71 -7.69 18.65
N GLU A 49 -1.94 -9.01 18.74
CA GLU A 49 -2.26 -9.84 17.57
C GLU A 49 -3.77 -10.03 17.46
N GLY A 50 -4.36 -9.47 16.38
CA GLY A 50 -5.78 -9.64 16.07
C GLY A 50 -5.99 -10.55 14.87
N CYS A 51 -5.69 -10.06 13.65
CA CYS A 51 -5.93 -10.78 12.41
C CYS A 51 -4.70 -11.52 11.85
N ALA A 52 -3.49 -11.08 12.20
CA ALA A 52 -2.22 -11.53 11.62
C ALA A 52 -2.16 -11.43 10.07
N SER A 53 -2.95 -10.51 9.48
CA SER A 53 -3.08 -10.32 8.00
C SER A 53 -2.97 -8.87 7.56
N GLY A 54 -2.68 -7.94 8.49
CA GLY A 54 -2.54 -6.52 8.16
C GLY A 54 -3.85 -5.73 8.14
N ASP A 55 -5.02 -6.36 8.42
CA ASP A 55 -6.33 -5.72 8.23
C ASP A 55 -6.87 -4.99 9.46
N CYS A 56 -6.53 -5.43 10.69
CA CYS A 56 -7.21 -4.91 11.89
C CYS A 56 -6.47 -3.80 12.62
N GLY A 57 -5.20 -3.59 12.35
CA GLY A 57 -4.36 -2.55 12.93
C GLY A 57 -4.05 -2.70 14.43
N ALA A 58 -4.49 -3.78 15.11
CA ALA A 58 -4.19 -3.99 16.54
C ALA A 58 -2.68 -4.16 16.81
N CYS A 59 -1.92 -4.52 15.79
CA CYS A 59 -0.48 -4.69 15.79
C CYS A 59 0.30 -3.46 15.31
N THR A 60 -0.35 -2.31 15.11
CA THR A 60 0.32 -1.11 14.61
C THR A 60 1.45 -0.70 15.55
N VAL A 61 2.62 -0.46 14.95
CA VAL A 61 3.79 0.17 15.56
C VAL A 61 4.20 1.37 14.72
N MET A 62 4.99 2.25 15.27
CA MET A 62 5.57 3.38 14.57
C MET A 62 7.01 3.05 14.21
N VAL A 63 7.39 3.27 12.95
CA VAL A 63 8.75 3.04 12.45
C VAL A 63 9.31 4.35 11.94
N GLY A 64 10.42 4.78 12.53
CA GLY A 64 11.16 5.97 12.15
C GLY A 64 12.30 5.63 11.19
N GLU A 65 12.43 6.43 10.15
CA GLU A 65 13.55 6.45 9.20
C GLU A 65 14.19 7.84 9.19
N LEU A 66 15.52 7.89 9.10
CA LEU A 66 16.22 9.17 8.92
C LEU A 66 16.23 9.52 7.43
N LYS A 67 15.56 10.60 7.05
CA LYS A 67 15.50 11.10 5.68
C LYS A 67 15.86 12.59 5.67
N ASP A 68 16.88 12.96 4.90
CA ASP A 68 17.35 14.36 4.77
C ASP A 68 17.62 15.04 6.12
N GLY A 69 18.16 14.28 7.09
CA GLY A 69 18.51 14.77 8.42
C GLY A 69 17.32 14.93 9.39
N LYS A 70 16.12 14.53 8.98
CA LYS A 70 14.90 14.51 9.80
C LYS A 70 14.39 13.09 9.98
N VAL A 71 13.81 12.80 11.13
CA VAL A 71 13.14 11.53 11.36
C VAL A 71 11.73 11.59 10.79
N GLN A 72 11.37 10.63 9.95
CA GLN A 72 10.01 10.47 9.44
C GLN A 72 9.43 9.19 10.01
N PHE A 73 8.27 9.27 10.61
CA PHE A 73 7.58 8.14 11.19
C PHE A 73 6.48 7.60 10.28
N LYS A 74 6.37 6.27 10.24
CA LYS A 74 5.31 5.55 9.52
C LYS A 74 4.60 4.61 10.49
N ALA A 75 3.28 4.65 10.52
CA ALA A 75 2.50 3.58 11.15
C ALA A 75 2.54 2.35 10.24
N VAL A 76 2.89 1.17 10.78
CA VAL A 76 2.98 -0.09 10.04
C VAL A 76 2.34 -1.23 10.82
N ASN A 77 1.84 -2.24 10.11
CA ASN A 77 1.28 -3.45 10.71
C ASN A 77 2.40 -4.47 10.99
N SER A 78 2.88 -4.52 12.23
CA SER A 78 4.01 -5.37 12.62
C SER A 78 3.79 -6.87 12.41
N CYS A 79 2.55 -7.33 12.23
CA CYS A 79 2.23 -8.73 11.94
C CYS A 79 2.64 -9.20 10.54
N ILE A 80 2.85 -8.28 9.60
CA ILE A 80 3.23 -8.58 8.20
C ILE A 80 4.54 -7.90 7.78
N VAL A 81 5.34 -7.45 8.74
CA VAL A 81 6.68 -6.91 8.51
C VAL A 81 7.70 -7.87 9.14
N PRO A 82 8.62 -8.46 8.37
CA PRO A 82 9.74 -9.21 8.93
C PRO A 82 10.60 -8.32 9.82
N VAL A 83 10.98 -8.81 10.99
CA VAL A 83 11.82 -8.01 11.90
C VAL A 83 13.16 -7.62 11.26
N GLY A 84 13.68 -8.46 10.37
CA GLY A 84 14.90 -8.20 9.63
C GLY A 84 14.85 -6.99 8.70
N GLN A 85 13.67 -6.64 8.16
CA GLN A 85 13.49 -5.43 7.35
C GLN A 85 13.64 -4.14 8.15
N LEU A 86 13.47 -4.19 9.48
CA LEU A 86 13.54 -3.03 10.36
C LEU A 86 14.96 -2.68 10.79
N SER A 87 15.97 -3.40 10.29
CA SER A 87 17.38 -3.10 10.57
C SER A 87 17.71 -1.64 10.25
N GLY A 88 18.39 -0.97 11.16
CA GLY A 88 18.72 0.45 10.99
C GLY A 88 17.57 1.43 11.18
N MET A 89 16.41 0.97 11.60
CA MET A 89 15.23 1.80 11.86
C MET A 89 14.97 1.95 13.37
N HIS A 90 14.17 2.96 13.73
CA HIS A 90 13.67 3.15 15.08
C HIS A 90 12.22 2.67 15.17
N VAL A 91 12.00 1.56 15.87
CA VAL A 91 10.67 1.01 16.14
C VAL A 91 10.18 1.53 17.48
N VAL A 92 9.02 2.18 17.48
CA VAL A 92 8.37 2.66 18.70
C VAL A 92 7.07 1.88 18.91
N THR A 93 6.91 1.31 20.11
CA THR A 93 5.68 0.67 20.55
C THR A 93 4.93 1.56 21.54
N VAL A 94 3.70 1.20 21.88
CA VAL A 94 2.88 1.99 22.82
C VAL A 94 3.57 2.17 24.18
N GLU A 95 4.39 1.21 24.59
CA GLU A 95 5.19 1.28 25.82
C GLU A 95 6.29 2.34 25.76
N GLY A 96 6.79 2.64 24.56
CA GLY A 96 7.87 3.62 24.34
C GLY A 96 7.39 5.06 24.17
N LEU A 97 6.09 5.34 24.21
CA LEU A 97 5.57 6.70 24.01
C LEU A 97 5.62 7.54 25.28
N ALA A 98 5.23 6.99 26.43
CA ALA A 98 5.31 7.68 27.72
C ALA A 98 6.75 7.71 28.24
N ASP A 99 7.10 8.76 28.98
CA ASP A 99 8.39 8.92 29.63
C ASP A 99 8.23 9.44 31.07
N GLN A 100 9.34 9.92 31.67
CA GLN A 100 9.32 10.47 33.04
C GLN A 100 8.53 11.79 33.16
N SER A 101 8.29 12.50 32.04
CA SER A 101 7.49 13.74 32.03
C SER A 101 5.99 13.46 31.97
N GLY A 102 5.58 12.22 31.63
CA GLY A 102 4.19 11.80 31.60
C GLY A 102 3.76 11.05 30.35
N LEU A 103 2.47 11.09 30.08
CA LEU A 103 1.88 10.46 28.91
C LEU A 103 2.17 11.29 27.64
N HIS A 104 2.42 10.60 26.55
CA HIS A 104 2.43 11.22 25.22
C HIS A 104 1.09 11.92 24.92
N PRO A 105 1.05 13.07 24.21
CA PRO A 105 -0.19 13.82 23.96
C PRO A 105 -1.34 12.97 23.44
N VAL A 106 -1.08 12.04 22.52
CA VAL A 106 -2.09 11.11 22.00
C VAL A 106 -2.63 10.18 23.12
N GLN A 107 -1.77 9.66 23.98
CA GLN A 107 -2.21 8.82 25.11
C GLN A 107 -3.08 9.62 26.08
N ALA A 108 -2.68 10.84 26.39
CA ALA A 108 -3.44 11.73 27.27
C ALA A 108 -4.83 12.05 26.70
N GLU A 109 -4.91 12.38 25.38
CA GLU A 109 -6.19 12.67 24.73
C GLU A 109 -7.08 11.43 24.60
N MET A 110 -6.52 10.26 24.36
CA MET A 110 -7.30 9.00 24.34
C MET A 110 -7.94 8.73 25.71
N VAL A 111 -7.27 9.08 26.82
CA VAL A 111 -7.86 9.01 28.16
C VAL A 111 -8.92 10.09 28.35
N ALA A 112 -8.62 11.35 28.04
CA ALA A 112 -9.52 12.49 28.24
C ALA A 112 -10.81 12.37 27.45
N CYS A 113 -10.75 11.85 26.21
CA CYS A 113 -11.90 11.65 25.33
C CYS A 113 -12.60 10.31 25.52
N HIS A 114 -12.18 9.48 26.48
CA HIS A 114 -12.71 8.11 26.67
C HIS A 114 -12.62 7.26 25.40
N GLY A 115 -11.49 7.36 24.66
CA GLY A 115 -11.26 6.67 23.39
C GLY A 115 -11.05 5.15 23.50
N SER A 116 -11.21 4.56 24.68
CA SER A 116 -11.01 3.13 24.94
C SER A 116 -12.15 2.55 25.76
N GLN A 117 -12.55 1.28 25.44
CA GLN A 117 -13.48 0.49 26.24
C GLN A 117 -12.84 -0.85 26.64
N CYS A 118 -12.85 -1.87 25.73
CA CYS A 118 -12.18 -3.15 26.05
C CYS A 118 -10.64 -3.06 26.04
N GLY A 119 -10.06 -2.05 25.41
CA GLY A 119 -8.62 -1.78 25.36
C GLY A 119 -7.82 -2.55 24.30
N PHE A 120 -8.41 -3.54 23.62
CA PHE A 120 -7.66 -4.40 22.70
C PHE A 120 -7.08 -3.63 21.51
N CYS A 121 -7.88 -2.78 20.83
CA CYS A 121 -7.46 -1.99 19.69
C CYS A 121 -6.72 -0.68 20.07
N THR A 122 -6.81 -0.26 21.32
CA THR A 122 -6.32 1.06 21.80
C THR A 122 -4.85 1.30 21.47
N PRO A 123 -3.91 0.37 21.73
CA PRO A 123 -2.51 0.58 21.37
C PRO A 123 -2.31 0.87 19.88
N GLY A 124 -3.01 0.16 19.00
CA GLY A 124 -2.90 0.36 17.55
C GLY A 124 -3.36 1.77 17.11
N PHE A 125 -4.49 2.25 17.65
CA PHE A 125 -4.95 3.63 17.40
C PHE A 125 -3.97 4.67 17.93
N VAL A 126 -3.46 4.46 19.14
CA VAL A 126 -2.46 5.35 19.74
C VAL A 126 -1.23 5.45 18.84
N MET A 127 -0.73 4.33 18.31
CA MET A 127 0.46 4.33 17.45
C MET A 127 0.21 5.00 16.10
N SER A 128 -0.98 4.82 15.50
CA SER A 128 -1.35 5.52 14.26
C SER A 128 -1.45 7.03 14.45
N LEU A 129 -2.12 7.48 15.51
CA LEU A 129 -2.24 8.90 15.84
C LEU A 129 -0.90 9.52 16.25
N ALA A 130 -0.04 8.75 16.96
CA ALA A 130 1.30 9.21 17.32
C ALA A 130 2.16 9.45 16.07
N ALA A 131 2.14 8.53 15.10
CA ALA A 131 2.86 8.73 13.84
C ALA A 131 2.42 10.01 13.10
N MET A 132 1.13 10.32 13.13
CA MET A 132 0.59 11.55 12.54
C MET A 132 1.08 12.81 13.28
N LEU A 133 1.07 12.78 14.62
CA LEU A 133 1.55 13.90 15.45
C LEU A 133 3.04 14.13 15.23
N GLU A 134 3.84 13.07 15.22
CA GLU A 134 5.28 13.12 14.99
C GLU A 134 5.66 13.68 13.61
N ASN A 135 4.81 13.49 12.60
CA ASN A 135 5.01 14.03 11.26
C ASN A 135 4.42 15.45 11.07
N GLY A 136 3.71 15.97 12.07
CA GLY A 136 3.07 17.27 11.97
C GLY A 136 1.85 17.29 11.04
N ASP A 137 1.12 16.17 10.96
CA ASP A 137 -0.08 16.08 10.13
C ASP A 137 -1.15 17.07 10.63
N PRO A 138 -1.93 17.68 9.73
CA PRO A 138 -2.91 18.70 10.12
C PRO A 138 -4.07 18.13 10.93
N ALA A 139 -4.53 18.87 11.94
CA ALA A 139 -5.69 18.53 12.77
C ALA A 139 -7.01 18.73 11.99
N LYS A 140 -7.29 17.83 11.02
CA LYS A 140 -8.53 17.80 10.24
C LYS A 140 -9.18 16.43 10.37
N ILE A 141 -10.51 16.41 10.39
CA ILE A 141 -11.29 15.17 10.56
C ILE A 141 -10.92 14.14 9.48
N GLU A 142 -10.85 14.56 8.23
CA GLU A 142 -10.51 13.70 7.09
C GLU A 142 -9.09 13.12 7.22
N THR A 143 -8.14 13.94 7.68
CA THR A 143 -6.75 13.50 7.91
C THR A 143 -6.70 12.43 9.01
N VAL A 144 -7.38 12.69 10.14
CA VAL A 144 -7.45 11.73 11.25
C VAL A 144 -8.12 10.44 10.82
N GLN A 145 -9.27 10.51 10.13
CA GLN A 145 -9.97 9.32 9.63
C GLN A 145 -9.10 8.48 8.70
N GLN A 146 -8.42 9.11 7.76
CA GLN A 146 -7.47 8.41 6.86
C GLN A 146 -6.29 7.80 7.61
N GLY A 147 -5.74 8.50 8.59
CA GLY A 147 -4.61 8.03 9.38
C GLY A 147 -4.94 6.79 10.21
N ILE A 148 -6.17 6.67 10.71
CA ILE A 148 -6.64 5.54 11.50
C ILE A 148 -7.44 4.50 10.70
N SER A 149 -7.54 4.63 9.38
CA SER A 149 -8.39 3.78 8.52
C SER A 149 -8.09 2.27 8.64
N GLY A 150 -6.84 1.91 8.95
CA GLY A 150 -6.43 0.53 9.18
C GLY A 150 -6.60 0.02 10.62
N ASN A 151 -7.25 0.78 11.50
CA ASN A 151 -7.46 0.37 12.89
C ASN A 151 -8.95 0.09 13.12
N LEU A 152 -9.28 -1.15 13.50
CA LEU A 152 -10.65 -1.57 13.73
C LEU A 152 -11.00 -1.56 15.21
N CYS A 153 -12.14 -0.94 15.55
CA CYS A 153 -12.73 -0.96 16.89
C CYS A 153 -14.18 -1.41 16.82
N ARG A 154 -14.58 -2.36 17.68
CA ARG A 154 -15.97 -2.83 17.78
C ARG A 154 -16.76 -2.11 18.87
N CYS A 155 -16.10 -1.48 19.84
CA CYS A 155 -16.73 -1.02 21.07
C CYS A 155 -17.13 0.46 21.06
N THR A 156 -16.24 1.37 20.59
CA THR A 156 -16.31 2.82 20.85
C THR A 156 -17.19 3.60 19.87
N GLY A 157 -17.45 3.06 18.68
CA GLY A 157 -18.09 3.79 17.58
C GLY A 157 -17.20 4.88 16.96
N TYR A 158 -15.90 4.87 17.24
CA TYR A 158 -14.83 5.70 16.66
C TYR A 158 -14.84 7.19 17.07
N ARG A 159 -15.98 7.83 17.30
CA ARG A 159 -16.07 9.26 17.63
C ARG A 159 -15.09 9.74 18.71
N PRO A 160 -14.99 9.08 19.88
CA PRO A 160 -14.02 9.49 20.92
C PRO A 160 -12.56 9.40 20.45
N ILE A 161 -12.25 8.42 19.59
CA ILE A 161 -10.90 8.22 19.04
C ILE A 161 -10.56 9.33 18.05
N VAL A 162 -11.49 9.65 17.13
CA VAL A 162 -11.34 10.77 16.17
C VAL A 162 -11.17 12.09 16.93
N GLN A 163 -11.98 12.33 17.98
CA GLN A 163 -11.85 13.53 18.80
C GLN A 163 -10.50 13.61 19.49
N ALA A 164 -10.01 12.49 20.05
CA ALA A 164 -8.69 12.41 20.67
C ALA A 164 -7.58 12.74 19.65
N GLY A 165 -7.68 12.21 18.43
CA GLY A 165 -6.77 12.52 17.34
C GLY A 165 -6.78 14.00 16.98
N MET A 166 -7.95 14.61 16.80
CA MET A 166 -8.09 16.02 16.52
C MET A 166 -7.48 16.91 17.61
N ASN A 167 -7.74 16.57 18.86
CA ASN A 167 -7.19 17.32 20.00
C ASN A 167 -5.66 17.17 20.09
N ALA A 168 -5.13 15.96 19.90
CA ALA A 168 -3.70 15.72 19.96
C ALA A 168 -2.93 16.45 18.84
N LEU A 169 -3.40 16.35 17.59
CA LEU A 169 -2.77 16.98 16.44
C LEU A 169 -2.86 18.50 16.47
N GLY A 170 -3.82 19.08 17.20
CA GLY A 170 -3.96 20.53 17.40
C GLY A 170 -3.02 21.12 18.47
N ARG A 171 -2.17 20.29 19.13
CA ARG A 171 -1.25 20.74 20.17
C ARG A 171 0.12 21.09 19.61
N ASP A 172 0.72 22.12 20.17
CA ASP A 172 2.17 22.32 20.05
C ASP A 172 2.88 21.24 20.86
N TYR A 173 3.71 20.45 20.19
CA TYR A 173 4.41 19.32 20.78
C TYR A 173 5.84 19.22 20.25
N GLU A 174 6.82 19.24 21.13
CA GLU A 174 8.22 18.98 20.84
C GLU A 174 8.55 17.55 21.21
N SER A 175 8.91 16.75 20.21
CA SER A 175 9.09 15.31 20.38
C SER A 175 10.54 14.96 20.62
N ARG A 176 10.81 14.17 21.65
CA ARG A 176 12.11 13.53 21.89
C ARG A 176 12.42 12.43 20.87
N LEU A 177 11.40 11.85 20.22
CA LEU A 177 11.56 10.78 19.24
C LEU A 177 12.17 11.28 17.92
N GLN A 178 12.20 12.61 17.70
CA GLN A 178 12.80 13.25 16.53
C GLN A 178 14.33 13.35 16.59
N ASP A 179 14.98 12.86 17.68
CA ASP A 179 16.43 12.95 17.82
C ASP A 179 17.13 11.98 16.86
N PRO A 180 17.97 12.48 15.91
CA PRO A 180 18.73 11.63 14.99
C PRO A 180 19.76 10.71 15.68
N VAL A 181 20.04 10.91 16.97
CA VAL A 181 20.99 10.10 17.73
C VAL A 181 20.66 8.61 17.69
N PHE A 182 19.37 8.28 17.63
CA PHE A 182 18.87 6.89 17.57
C PHE A 182 19.33 6.12 16.32
N PHE A 183 19.86 6.79 15.28
CA PHE A 183 20.25 6.17 14.02
C PHE A 183 21.77 6.02 13.87
N LYS A 184 22.58 6.48 14.81
CA LYS A 184 24.07 6.54 14.67
C LYS A 184 24.74 5.17 14.60
N ASP A 185 24.19 4.17 15.27
CA ASP A 185 24.81 2.85 15.43
C ASP A 185 24.09 1.72 14.67
N THR A 186 23.16 2.08 13.79
CA THR A 186 22.25 1.14 13.12
C THR A 186 22.55 1.09 11.61
N LYS A 187 23.64 0.42 11.19
CA LYS A 187 23.85 0.17 9.75
C LYS A 187 23.10 -1.08 9.29
N PRO A 188 22.49 -1.04 8.09
CA PRO A 188 21.87 -2.24 7.53
C PRO A 188 22.95 -3.33 7.33
N PRO A 189 22.66 -4.61 7.63
CA PRO A 189 23.61 -5.69 7.49
C PRO A 189 23.86 -6.01 6.02
N SER A 190 25.10 -6.35 5.70
CA SER A 190 25.52 -6.80 4.38
C SER A 190 25.26 -8.29 4.13
N SER A 191 24.90 -9.05 5.15
CA SER A 191 24.61 -10.49 5.08
C SER A 191 23.67 -10.89 6.21
N GLY A 192 22.98 -12.02 6.07
CA GLY A 192 22.00 -12.52 7.06
C GLY A 192 20.84 -13.25 6.39
N SER A 193 19.84 -13.60 7.17
CA SER A 193 18.60 -14.22 6.68
C SER A 193 17.73 -13.27 5.83
N VAL A 194 17.89 -11.94 6.03
CA VAL A 194 17.32 -10.89 5.21
C VAL A 194 18.47 -10.02 4.68
N GLN A 195 18.73 -10.06 3.39
CA GLN A 195 19.71 -9.20 2.73
C GLN A 195 19.05 -7.89 2.34
N GLN A 196 19.74 -6.75 2.54
CA GLN A 196 19.22 -5.40 2.28
C GLN A 196 20.13 -4.64 1.31
N PRO A 197 20.07 -4.94 0.00
CA PRO A 197 20.84 -4.19 -0.99
C PRO A 197 20.37 -2.73 -1.05
N LEU A 198 21.33 -1.79 -1.23
CA LEU A 198 21.05 -0.36 -1.29
C LEU A 198 20.98 0.20 -2.72
N ASN A 199 21.41 -0.57 -3.70
CA ASN A 199 21.37 -0.22 -5.11
C ASN A 199 21.17 -1.46 -5.99
N GLU A 200 20.83 -1.27 -7.27
CA GLU A 200 20.58 -2.37 -8.20
C GLU A 200 21.79 -3.29 -8.42
N SER A 201 23.01 -2.79 -8.33
CA SER A 201 24.20 -3.65 -8.47
C SER A 201 24.27 -4.66 -7.34
N ALA A 202 24.09 -4.20 -6.10
CA ALA A 202 24.07 -5.06 -4.91
C ALA A 202 22.84 -5.99 -4.92
N LEU A 203 21.68 -5.54 -5.42
CA LEU A 203 20.50 -6.40 -5.59
C LEU A 203 20.78 -7.57 -6.54
N ARG A 204 21.35 -7.29 -7.69
CA ARG A 204 21.69 -8.34 -8.68
C ARG A 204 22.73 -9.32 -8.14
N GLU A 205 23.73 -8.81 -7.43
CA GLU A 205 24.73 -9.66 -6.76
C GLU A 205 24.05 -10.59 -5.73
N ALA A 206 23.15 -10.06 -4.89
CA ALA A 206 22.42 -10.83 -3.91
C ALA A 206 21.55 -11.93 -4.58
N MET A 207 20.86 -11.61 -5.69
CA MET A 207 20.08 -12.58 -6.47
C MET A 207 20.95 -13.68 -7.11
N LEU A 208 22.14 -13.33 -7.57
CA LEU A 208 23.09 -14.32 -8.13
C LEU A 208 23.66 -15.23 -7.04
N GLN A 209 23.95 -14.69 -5.85
CA GLN A 209 24.46 -15.46 -4.71
C GLN A 209 23.41 -16.39 -4.12
N ASP A 210 22.15 -16.00 -4.13
CA ASP A 210 21.03 -16.78 -3.61
C ASP A 210 19.81 -16.78 -4.55
N PRO A 211 19.84 -17.59 -5.63
CA PRO A 211 18.75 -17.65 -6.61
C PRO A 211 17.43 -18.20 -6.05
N GLN A 212 17.42 -18.75 -4.83
CA GLN A 212 16.24 -19.27 -4.16
C GLN A 212 15.64 -18.28 -3.13
N ALA A 213 16.30 -17.14 -2.90
CA ALA A 213 15.76 -16.11 -2.02
C ALA A 213 14.53 -15.45 -2.65
N SER A 214 13.52 -15.18 -1.82
CA SER A 214 12.35 -14.43 -2.28
C SER A 214 12.60 -12.93 -2.17
N LEU A 215 12.23 -12.18 -3.21
CA LEU A 215 12.25 -10.72 -3.17
C LEU A 215 11.07 -10.22 -2.33
N ILE A 216 11.34 -9.33 -1.38
CA ILE A 216 10.34 -8.67 -0.57
C ILE A 216 10.49 -7.14 -0.68
N ALA A 217 9.39 -6.45 -0.96
CA ALA A 217 9.30 -5.00 -0.82
C ALA A 217 8.54 -4.65 0.48
N GLY A 218 7.27 -4.31 0.41
CA GLY A 218 6.47 -3.98 1.60
C GLY A 218 5.92 -5.18 2.39
N GLY A 219 6.05 -6.40 1.89
CA GLY A 219 5.60 -7.61 2.59
C GLY A 219 4.08 -7.81 2.70
N THR A 220 3.26 -6.84 2.29
CA THR A 220 1.83 -6.77 2.59
C THR A 220 0.97 -7.92 2.03
N ASP A 221 1.43 -8.60 0.98
CA ASP A 221 0.83 -9.87 0.50
C ASP A 221 1.76 -11.06 0.76
N LEU A 222 3.06 -10.91 0.52
CA LEU A 222 4.03 -12.00 0.63
C LEU A 222 4.05 -12.62 2.04
N MET A 223 3.99 -11.80 3.08
CA MET A 223 4.03 -12.29 4.46
C MET A 223 2.76 -13.05 4.89
N LEU A 224 1.69 -13.01 4.10
CA LEU A 224 0.51 -13.86 4.32
C LEU A 224 0.82 -15.35 4.07
N GLU A 225 1.84 -15.67 3.26
CA GLU A 225 2.32 -17.05 3.13
C GLU A 225 2.78 -17.58 4.50
N VAL A 226 3.46 -16.75 5.30
CA VAL A 226 3.92 -17.12 6.64
C VAL A 226 2.78 -17.12 7.65
N THR A 227 2.03 -16.01 7.71
CA THR A 227 1.10 -15.77 8.82
C THR A 227 -0.26 -16.46 8.65
N GLN A 228 -0.68 -16.72 7.40
CA GLN A 228 -1.97 -17.34 7.10
C GLN A 228 -1.85 -18.76 6.52
N ARG A 229 -0.75 -19.03 5.77
CA ARG A 229 -0.55 -20.33 5.11
C ARG A 229 0.52 -21.17 5.76
N TYR A 230 1.25 -20.62 6.76
CA TYR A 230 2.33 -21.32 7.49
C TYR A 230 3.45 -21.83 6.57
N GLN A 231 3.75 -21.09 5.50
CA GLN A 231 4.83 -21.37 4.56
C GLN A 231 6.05 -20.50 4.90
N PRO A 232 7.11 -21.05 5.48
CA PRO A 232 8.25 -20.26 5.91
C PRO A 232 9.15 -19.85 4.74
N PHE A 233 9.76 -18.68 4.85
CA PHE A 233 10.84 -18.22 3.97
C PHE A 233 12.19 -18.49 4.63
N LYS A 234 13.07 -19.17 3.91
CA LYS A 234 14.43 -19.42 4.41
C LYS A 234 15.30 -18.17 4.29
N ARG A 235 15.16 -17.44 3.20
CA ARG A 235 15.91 -16.22 2.90
C ARG A 235 15.05 -15.22 2.14
N LEU A 236 15.27 -13.95 2.46
CA LEU A 236 14.61 -12.82 1.82
C LEU A 236 15.67 -11.83 1.32
N ILE A 237 15.41 -11.22 0.17
CA ILE A 237 16.13 -10.05 -0.33
C ILE A 237 15.17 -8.87 -0.29
N ASP A 238 15.43 -7.91 0.57
CA ASP A 238 14.61 -6.73 0.76
C ASP A 238 14.96 -5.66 -0.27
N VAL A 239 14.07 -5.47 -1.24
CA VAL A 239 14.23 -4.49 -2.32
C VAL A 239 13.73 -3.08 -1.94
N SER A 240 13.14 -2.93 -0.74
CA SER A 240 12.55 -1.66 -0.30
C SER A 240 13.57 -0.52 -0.10
N ARG A 241 14.86 -0.86 -0.02
CA ARG A 241 15.96 0.10 0.17
C ARG A 241 16.81 0.36 -1.07
N VAL A 242 16.54 -0.33 -2.17
CA VAL A 242 17.23 -0.11 -3.44
C VAL A 242 16.86 1.27 -3.97
N MET A 243 17.83 2.19 -4.02
CA MET A 243 17.57 3.61 -4.32
C MET A 243 16.91 3.80 -5.68
N GLU A 244 17.38 3.08 -6.71
CA GLU A 244 16.84 3.17 -8.06
C GLU A 244 15.38 2.70 -8.11
N LEU A 245 15.02 1.65 -7.33
CA LEU A 245 13.66 1.13 -7.26
C LEU A 245 12.72 2.00 -6.42
N ARG A 246 13.23 2.94 -5.63
CA ARG A 246 12.44 3.91 -4.86
C ARG A 246 12.31 5.26 -5.53
N SER A 247 12.95 5.46 -6.66
CA SER A 247 12.95 6.76 -7.34
C SER A 247 11.69 6.96 -8.17
N ILE A 248 11.23 8.22 -8.24
CA ILE A 248 10.28 8.67 -9.27
C ILE A 248 11.02 9.71 -10.08
N THR A 249 11.16 9.46 -11.38
CA THR A 249 11.79 10.38 -12.31
C THR A 249 10.79 10.91 -13.32
N GLU A 250 10.99 12.15 -13.73
CA GLU A 250 10.11 12.86 -14.64
C GLU A 250 10.93 13.40 -15.81
N THR A 251 10.51 13.05 -17.02
CA THR A 251 11.00 13.64 -18.28
C THR A 251 9.95 14.56 -18.87
N GLN A 252 10.20 15.11 -20.07
CA GLN A 252 9.20 15.88 -20.79
C GLN A 252 7.94 15.04 -21.09
N ASP A 253 8.11 13.76 -21.44
CA ASP A 253 7.05 12.92 -22.01
C ASP A 253 6.56 11.82 -21.06
N THR A 254 7.33 11.47 -20.02
CA THR A 254 7.04 10.30 -19.18
C THR A 254 7.31 10.54 -17.70
N TYR A 255 6.55 9.84 -16.86
CA TYR A 255 6.91 9.50 -15.48
C TYR A 255 7.48 8.08 -15.45
N THR A 256 8.61 7.89 -14.78
CA THR A 256 9.15 6.55 -14.49
C THR A 256 9.14 6.35 -12.98
N ILE A 257 8.42 5.33 -12.54
CA ILE A 257 8.19 5.01 -11.14
C ILE A 257 8.94 3.73 -10.82
N GLY A 258 9.87 3.76 -9.88
CA GLY A 258 10.57 2.59 -9.39
C GLY A 258 9.62 1.61 -8.70
N SER A 259 9.87 0.31 -8.82
CA SER A 259 8.95 -0.73 -8.35
C SER A 259 8.74 -0.76 -6.83
N SER A 260 9.70 -0.26 -6.05
CA SER A 260 9.62 -0.18 -4.59
C SER A 260 9.04 1.14 -4.07
N VAL A 261 8.57 2.02 -4.95
CA VAL A 261 7.82 3.22 -4.54
C VAL A 261 6.54 2.80 -3.86
N THR A 262 6.33 3.29 -2.64
CA THR A 262 5.15 2.97 -1.83
C THR A 262 3.92 3.75 -2.29
N TYR A 263 2.73 3.26 -1.92
CA TYR A 263 1.50 3.98 -2.24
C TYR A 263 1.40 5.34 -1.56
N THR A 264 1.98 5.49 -0.36
CA THR A 264 2.07 6.80 0.31
C THR A 264 2.97 7.76 -0.48
N GLU A 265 4.10 7.28 -1.00
CA GLU A 265 5.00 8.10 -1.84
C GLU A 265 4.32 8.46 -3.18
N LEU A 266 3.56 7.53 -3.79
CA LEU A 266 2.75 7.82 -4.98
C LEU A 266 1.66 8.87 -4.70
N GLU A 267 0.94 8.74 -3.58
CA GLU A 267 -0.07 9.71 -3.14
C GLU A 267 0.53 11.10 -3.04
N GLN A 268 1.69 11.24 -2.41
CA GLN A 268 2.39 12.51 -2.28
C GLN A 268 2.85 13.09 -3.63
N PHE A 269 3.43 12.25 -4.48
CA PHE A 269 3.90 12.70 -5.81
C PHE A 269 2.75 13.15 -6.72
N PHE A 270 1.63 12.41 -6.70
CA PHE A 270 0.48 12.71 -7.57
C PHE A 270 -0.54 13.65 -6.95
N ALA A 271 -0.33 14.17 -5.73
CA ALA A 271 -1.26 15.05 -5.01
C ALA A 271 -1.73 16.26 -5.84
N THR A 272 -0.85 16.84 -6.67
CA THR A 272 -1.14 17.98 -7.55
C THR A 272 -1.25 17.60 -9.03
N ARG A 273 -1.10 16.32 -9.38
CA ARG A 273 -1.02 15.85 -10.77
C ARG A 273 -2.22 15.01 -11.22
N SER A 274 -2.85 14.29 -10.30
CA SER A 274 -3.99 13.41 -10.60
C SER A 274 -4.88 13.21 -9.38
N GLU A 275 -5.92 14.02 -9.25
CA GLU A 275 -6.94 13.87 -8.21
C GLU A 275 -7.60 12.48 -8.24
N GLN A 276 -7.84 11.94 -9.44
CA GLN A 276 -8.45 10.62 -9.62
C GLN A 276 -7.58 9.50 -9.05
N LEU A 277 -6.25 9.55 -9.27
CA LEU A 277 -5.34 8.56 -8.69
C LEU A 277 -5.28 8.71 -7.17
N VAL A 278 -5.16 9.92 -6.65
CA VAL A 278 -5.12 10.17 -5.20
C VAL A 278 -6.39 9.65 -4.52
N SER A 279 -7.56 9.93 -5.09
CA SER A 279 -8.85 9.41 -4.58
C SER A 279 -8.90 7.88 -4.58
N LEU A 280 -8.34 7.22 -5.59
CA LEU A 280 -8.22 5.77 -5.61
C LEU A 280 -7.26 5.26 -4.53
N LEU A 281 -6.08 5.89 -4.41
CA LEU A 281 -5.06 5.49 -3.43
C LEU A 281 -5.59 5.59 -1.99
N HIS A 282 -6.43 6.59 -1.67
CA HIS A 282 -7.08 6.68 -0.36
C HIS A 282 -7.98 5.47 -0.06
N ARG A 283 -8.47 4.79 -1.08
CA ARG A 283 -9.30 3.58 -0.96
C ARG A 283 -8.51 2.27 -1.12
N LEU A 284 -7.20 2.36 -1.41
CA LEU A 284 -6.32 1.21 -1.59
C LEU A 284 -5.67 0.85 -0.25
N GLY A 285 -6.17 -0.21 0.40
CA GLY A 285 -5.71 -0.62 1.71
C GLY A 285 -5.85 0.48 2.78
N SER A 286 -5.26 0.24 3.93
CA SER A 286 -5.14 1.21 5.02
C SER A 286 -3.92 2.10 4.87
N ARG A 287 -3.79 3.14 5.70
CA ARG A 287 -2.58 3.97 5.78
C ARG A 287 -1.35 3.10 6.08
N GLN A 288 -1.45 2.13 6.99
CA GLN A 288 -0.36 1.21 7.33
C GLN A 288 0.05 0.35 6.13
N ILE A 289 -0.93 -0.13 5.36
CA ILE A 289 -0.68 -0.88 4.12
C ILE A 289 -0.05 0.02 3.06
N ARG A 290 -0.55 1.25 2.86
CA ARG A 290 0.02 2.19 1.88
C ARG A 290 1.45 2.63 2.22
N ASN A 291 1.78 2.70 3.51
CA ASN A 291 3.14 3.03 3.97
C ASN A 291 4.19 1.96 3.62
N CYS A 292 3.77 0.73 3.36
CA CYS A 292 4.64 -0.41 3.04
C CYS A 292 4.42 -0.95 1.62
N GLY A 293 3.15 -1.11 1.21
CA GLY A 293 2.79 -1.69 -0.08
C GLY A 293 3.31 -0.85 -1.25
N THR A 294 3.83 -1.52 -2.28
CA THR A 294 4.51 -0.89 -3.41
C THR A 294 3.79 -1.17 -4.72
N ILE A 295 3.97 -0.28 -5.69
CA ILE A 295 3.38 -0.45 -7.02
C ILE A 295 3.91 -1.70 -7.72
N GLY A 296 5.21 -1.97 -7.64
CA GLY A 296 5.82 -3.16 -8.24
C GLY A 296 5.37 -4.45 -7.55
N GLY A 297 5.24 -4.45 -6.20
CA GLY A 297 4.70 -5.59 -5.46
C GLY A 297 3.26 -5.91 -5.85
N ASN A 298 2.42 -4.90 -6.06
CA ASN A 298 1.04 -5.08 -6.51
C ASN A 298 0.96 -5.71 -7.91
N LEU A 299 1.83 -5.27 -8.83
CA LEU A 299 1.91 -5.85 -10.18
C LEU A 299 2.43 -7.29 -10.13
N ALA A 300 3.55 -7.53 -9.47
CA ALA A 300 4.21 -8.84 -9.42
C ALA A 300 3.36 -9.92 -8.74
N ASN A 301 2.49 -9.55 -7.80
CA ASN A 301 1.55 -10.46 -7.16
C ASN A 301 0.56 -11.11 -8.14
N GLY A 302 0.29 -10.49 -9.28
CA GLY A 302 -0.56 -11.04 -10.34
C GLY A 302 -2.03 -11.22 -9.94
N SER A 303 -2.51 -10.51 -8.91
CA SER A 303 -3.89 -10.63 -8.46
C SER A 303 -4.88 -10.08 -9.50
N PRO A 304 -5.92 -10.83 -9.88
CA PRO A 304 -6.93 -10.36 -10.85
C PRO A 304 -7.81 -9.23 -10.29
N ILE A 305 -7.76 -8.99 -8.99
CA ILE A 305 -8.54 -7.95 -8.29
C ILE A 305 -7.65 -6.84 -7.72
N ALA A 306 -6.38 -6.77 -8.12
CA ALA A 306 -5.49 -5.67 -7.79
C ALA A 306 -6.00 -4.36 -8.42
N ASP A 307 -5.88 -3.25 -7.68
CA ASP A 307 -6.46 -1.96 -8.09
C ASP A 307 -5.59 -1.21 -9.11
N MET A 308 -4.26 -1.35 -9.05
CA MET A 308 -3.36 -0.60 -9.93
C MET A 308 -3.26 -1.12 -11.37
N PRO A 309 -3.33 -2.44 -11.65
CA PRO A 309 -3.22 -2.92 -13.03
C PRO A 309 -4.22 -2.31 -14.00
N PRO A 310 -5.53 -2.19 -13.71
CA PRO A 310 -6.48 -1.52 -14.61
C PRO A 310 -6.12 -0.05 -14.88
N VAL A 311 -5.59 0.67 -13.89
CA VAL A 311 -5.13 2.06 -14.03
C VAL A 311 -3.97 2.13 -15.02
N LEU A 312 -2.96 1.29 -14.81
CA LEU A 312 -1.75 1.26 -15.63
C LEU A 312 -2.04 0.80 -17.06
N ILE A 313 -2.98 -0.13 -17.24
CA ILE A 313 -3.49 -0.54 -18.55
C ILE A 313 -4.13 0.65 -19.29
N CYS A 314 -5.00 1.41 -18.62
CA CYS A 314 -5.60 2.60 -19.21
C CYS A 314 -4.59 3.71 -19.52
N TRP A 315 -3.50 3.75 -18.80
CA TRP A 315 -2.41 4.70 -19.03
C TRP A 315 -1.38 4.22 -20.05
N ASP A 316 -1.58 3.05 -20.69
CA ASP A 316 -0.63 2.42 -21.61
C ASP A 316 0.79 2.35 -21.01
N ALA A 317 0.88 1.93 -19.76
CA ALA A 317 2.15 1.86 -19.06
C ALA A 317 3.04 0.74 -19.61
N THR A 318 4.34 0.97 -19.59
CA THR A 318 5.36 -0.01 -19.96
C THR A 318 6.16 -0.41 -18.71
N LEU A 319 6.37 -1.69 -18.52
CA LEU A 319 7.16 -2.22 -17.41
C LEU A 319 8.60 -2.45 -17.88
N GLU A 320 9.56 -1.98 -17.12
CA GLU A 320 10.95 -2.30 -17.30
C GLU A 320 11.32 -3.47 -16.38
N LEU A 321 11.69 -4.60 -16.98
CA LEU A 321 12.13 -5.81 -16.28
C LEU A 321 13.64 -5.93 -16.37
N CYS A 322 14.29 -6.29 -15.26
CA CYS A 322 15.73 -6.46 -15.20
C CYS A 322 16.08 -7.83 -14.62
N SER A 323 17.00 -8.55 -15.24
CA SER A 323 17.51 -9.83 -14.75
C SER A 323 18.65 -9.65 -13.74
N SER A 324 18.95 -10.67 -12.96
CA SER A 324 20.11 -10.72 -12.08
C SER A 324 21.45 -10.54 -12.85
N ALA A 325 21.49 -10.90 -14.14
CA ALA A 325 22.63 -10.63 -15.04
C ALA A 325 22.66 -9.18 -15.56
N GLY A 326 21.69 -8.34 -15.23
CA GLY A 326 21.61 -6.95 -15.64
C GLY A 326 21.02 -6.72 -17.03
N GLN A 327 20.44 -7.74 -17.66
CA GLN A 327 19.74 -7.59 -18.93
C GLN A 327 18.37 -6.94 -18.67
N ARG A 328 18.05 -5.89 -19.46
CA ARG A 328 16.79 -5.18 -19.37
C ARG A 328 15.91 -5.46 -20.58
N ARG A 329 14.61 -5.56 -20.37
CA ARG A 329 13.59 -5.63 -21.41
C ARG A 329 12.34 -4.85 -21.00
N GLU A 330 11.63 -4.34 -22.01
CA GLU A 330 10.37 -3.65 -21.82
C GLU A 330 9.21 -4.58 -22.13
N VAL A 331 8.13 -4.45 -21.38
CA VAL A 331 6.90 -5.22 -21.56
C VAL A 331 5.71 -4.28 -21.41
N ASP A 332 4.79 -4.29 -22.39
CA ASP A 332 3.51 -3.62 -22.25
C ASP A 332 2.74 -4.23 -21.07
N VAL A 333 2.21 -3.41 -20.18
CA VAL A 333 1.45 -3.89 -19.02
C VAL A 333 0.28 -4.79 -19.42
N ASN A 334 -0.29 -4.60 -20.63
CA ASN A 334 -1.35 -5.46 -21.18
C ASN A 334 -0.89 -6.90 -21.45
N GLU A 335 0.41 -7.11 -21.66
CA GLU A 335 1.00 -8.41 -21.97
C GLU A 335 1.69 -9.04 -20.74
N PHE A 336 1.67 -8.34 -19.61
CA PHE A 336 2.39 -8.78 -18.41
C PHE A 336 1.75 -9.98 -17.74
N TYR A 337 0.42 -10.11 -17.77
CA TYR A 337 -0.32 -11.18 -17.10
C TYR A 337 -0.67 -12.30 -18.08
N THR A 338 -0.23 -13.53 -17.78
CA THR A 338 -0.43 -14.70 -18.64
C THR A 338 -1.53 -15.66 -18.14
N GLY A 339 -1.96 -15.49 -16.89
CA GLY A 339 -2.98 -16.33 -16.26
C GLY A 339 -3.24 -15.92 -14.81
N TYR A 340 -4.07 -16.70 -14.11
CA TYR A 340 -4.37 -16.45 -12.70
C TYR A 340 -3.10 -16.49 -11.86
N ARG A 341 -2.72 -15.33 -11.28
CA ARG A 341 -1.47 -15.14 -10.53
C ARG A 341 -0.20 -15.56 -11.30
N GLN A 342 -0.23 -15.41 -12.62
CA GLN A 342 0.92 -15.71 -13.48
C GLN A 342 1.28 -14.49 -14.31
N THR A 343 2.58 -14.24 -14.38
CA THR A 343 3.16 -13.11 -15.12
C THR A 343 4.26 -13.59 -16.05
N VAL A 344 4.75 -12.71 -16.94
CA VAL A 344 5.89 -12.99 -17.82
C VAL A 344 7.25 -12.83 -17.14
N LEU A 345 7.29 -12.51 -15.83
CA LEU A 345 8.53 -12.47 -15.06
C LEU A 345 9.21 -13.82 -15.06
N ARG A 346 10.50 -13.82 -15.35
CA ARG A 346 11.36 -15.00 -15.17
C ARG A 346 11.83 -15.09 -13.72
N ASN A 347 12.28 -16.26 -13.30
CA ASN A 347 12.74 -16.48 -11.92
C ASN A 347 13.92 -15.62 -11.52
N ASP A 348 14.71 -15.14 -12.49
CA ASP A 348 15.87 -14.28 -12.30
C ASP A 348 15.59 -12.81 -12.58
N GLU A 349 14.32 -12.42 -12.81
CA GLU A 349 13.92 -11.05 -13.12
C GLU A 349 13.17 -10.37 -11.97
N TYR A 350 13.27 -9.06 -11.95
CA TYR A 350 12.44 -8.17 -11.13
C TYR A 350 11.91 -7.00 -11.96
N ILE A 351 10.84 -6.37 -11.50
CA ILE A 351 10.35 -5.13 -12.08
C ILE A 351 11.26 -4.01 -11.60
N ALA A 352 12.01 -3.39 -12.50
CA ALA A 352 12.89 -2.26 -12.19
C ALA A 352 12.09 -0.94 -12.15
N GLY A 353 11.16 -0.75 -13.09
CA GLY A 353 10.38 0.48 -13.16
C GLY A 353 9.09 0.33 -13.96
N ILE A 354 8.22 1.31 -13.79
CA ILE A 354 6.95 1.47 -14.49
C ILE A 354 6.99 2.83 -15.19
N ARG A 355 6.95 2.83 -16.52
CA ARG A 355 6.94 4.05 -17.33
C ARG A 355 5.52 4.39 -17.75
N ILE A 356 5.07 5.62 -17.48
CA ILE A 356 3.72 6.11 -17.79
C ILE A 356 3.84 7.33 -18.69
N PRO A 357 3.21 7.33 -19.89
CA PRO A 357 3.16 8.51 -20.75
C PRO A 357 2.41 9.67 -20.10
N LYS A 358 2.96 10.88 -20.12
CA LYS A 358 2.30 12.07 -19.58
C LYS A 358 1.03 12.46 -20.34
N THR A 359 0.93 12.06 -21.60
CA THR A 359 -0.28 12.27 -22.42
C THR A 359 -1.51 11.64 -21.80
N SER A 360 -1.36 10.53 -21.07
CA SER A 360 -2.47 9.85 -20.37
C SER A 360 -3.12 10.71 -19.28
N PHE A 361 -2.40 11.71 -18.74
CA PHE A 361 -2.92 12.64 -17.72
C PHE A 361 -3.71 13.80 -18.31
N ASN A 362 -3.63 14.04 -19.63
CA ASN A 362 -4.37 15.09 -20.32
C ASN A 362 -5.78 14.63 -20.74
N ALA A 363 -6.04 13.33 -20.72
CA ALA A 363 -7.32 12.74 -21.11
C ALA A 363 -8.30 12.73 -19.94
N PHE A 364 -9.59 12.68 -20.27
CA PHE A 364 -10.62 12.43 -19.27
C PHE A 364 -10.43 11.04 -18.68
N THR A 365 -10.16 10.96 -17.39
CA THR A 365 -9.87 9.70 -16.72
C THR A 365 -10.76 9.51 -15.50
N ARG A 366 -11.27 8.28 -15.31
CA ARG A 366 -12.06 7.88 -14.13
C ARG A 366 -11.63 6.52 -13.61
N PHE A 367 -11.50 6.45 -12.29
CA PHE A 367 -11.21 5.21 -11.56
C PHE A 367 -12.34 4.94 -10.58
N TYR A 368 -12.95 3.76 -10.68
CA TYR A 368 -14.06 3.35 -9.84
C TYR A 368 -13.73 2.06 -9.10
N LYS A 369 -13.86 2.10 -7.78
CA LYS A 369 -13.67 0.92 -6.93
C LYS A 369 -14.98 0.56 -6.25
N SER A 370 -15.45 -0.68 -6.46
CA SER A 370 -16.54 -1.28 -5.70
C SER A 370 -15.97 -2.24 -4.65
N SER A 371 -16.29 -2.00 -3.41
CA SER A 371 -15.90 -2.80 -2.25
C SER A 371 -16.99 -2.72 -1.17
N LYS A 372 -16.98 -3.63 -0.19
CA LYS A 372 -17.99 -3.65 0.90
C LYS A 372 -17.79 -2.53 1.91
N ARG A 373 -16.53 -2.09 2.10
CA ARG A 373 -16.14 -0.94 2.93
C ARG A 373 -15.52 0.13 2.05
N ILE A 374 -15.50 1.37 2.50
CA ILE A 374 -14.89 2.47 1.75
C ILE A 374 -13.38 2.33 1.73
N GLU A 375 -12.78 2.06 2.89
CA GLU A 375 -11.34 1.94 3.09
C GLU A 375 -10.98 0.54 3.57
N ASP A 376 -9.71 0.18 3.39
CA ASP A 376 -9.11 -1.08 3.84
C ASP A 376 -9.93 -2.32 3.43
N ASP A 377 -10.34 -2.36 2.18
CA ASP A 377 -11.12 -3.48 1.64
C ASP A 377 -10.70 -3.82 0.21
N ILE A 378 -10.75 -5.12 -0.08
CA ILE A 378 -10.40 -5.65 -1.39
C ILE A 378 -11.54 -5.38 -2.38
N SER A 379 -11.20 -4.93 -3.59
CA SER A 379 -12.18 -4.65 -4.63
C SER A 379 -12.97 -5.89 -5.03
N SER A 380 -14.29 -5.73 -5.09
CA SER A 380 -15.14 -6.65 -5.85
C SER A 380 -14.96 -6.41 -7.35
N VAL A 381 -14.94 -5.12 -7.75
CA VAL A 381 -14.68 -4.66 -9.11
C VAL A 381 -13.83 -3.40 -9.03
N MET A 382 -12.80 -3.32 -9.85
CA MET A 382 -12.04 -2.11 -10.12
C MET A 382 -12.19 -1.76 -11.60
N GLY A 383 -12.72 -0.56 -11.90
CA GLY A 383 -12.86 -0.05 -13.27
C GLY A 383 -11.98 1.17 -13.51
N ALA A 384 -11.28 1.19 -14.63
CA ALA A 384 -10.53 2.33 -15.11
C ALA A 384 -10.97 2.67 -16.52
N CYS A 385 -11.28 3.94 -16.77
CA CYS A 385 -11.71 4.45 -18.06
C CYS A 385 -10.93 5.71 -18.39
N LEU A 386 -10.44 5.78 -19.61
CA LEU A 386 -9.78 6.96 -20.18
C LEU A 386 -10.42 7.26 -21.55
N PHE A 387 -10.84 8.51 -21.74
CA PHE A 387 -11.43 8.97 -23.00
C PHE A 387 -10.74 10.24 -23.48
N GLU A 388 -10.45 10.30 -24.78
CA GLU A 388 -10.03 11.51 -25.46
C GLU A 388 -11.19 11.99 -26.35
N GLY A 389 -11.35 13.28 -26.52
CA GLY A 389 -12.40 13.89 -27.33
C GLY A 389 -12.84 15.24 -26.81
N ASP A 390 -13.97 15.73 -27.31
CA ASP A 390 -14.51 17.06 -27.00
C ASP A 390 -15.66 17.05 -25.98
N GLY A 391 -15.88 15.92 -25.31
CA GLY A 391 -17.02 15.73 -24.40
C GLY A 391 -18.30 15.28 -25.11
N VAL A 392 -18.33 15.27 -26.43
CA VAL A 392 -19.46 14.82 -27.23
C VAL A 392 -19.09 13.59 -28.07
N LYS A 393 -17.96 13.68 -28.76
CA LYS A 393 -17.41 12.61 -29.60
C LYS A 393 -16.13 12.06 -28.98
N ILE A 394 -16.04 10.75 -28.88
CA ILE A 394 -14.85 10.03 -28.39
C ILE A 394 -13.89 9.82 -29.58
N THR A 395 -12.65 10.27 -29.44
CA THR A 395 -11.59 10.08 -30.46
C THR A 395 -10.64 8.94 -30.10
N ALA A 396 -10.45 8.65 -28.81
CA ALA A 396 -9.76 7.48 -28.30
C ALA A 396 -10.38 7.02 -26.99
N ALA A 397 -10.35 5.72 -26.73
CA ALA A 397 -10.84 5.13 -25.50
C ALA A 397 -9.88 4.05 -25.00
N ARG A 398 -9.71 3.96 -23.68
CA ARG A 398 -9.02 2.87 -22.98
C ARG A 398 -9.85 2.47 -21.78
N ILE A 399 -10.18 1.18 -21.70
CA ILE A 399 -11.10 0.68 -20.68
C ILE A 399 -10.53 -0.62 -20.12
N ALA A 400 -10.30 -0.66 -18.82
CA ALA A 400 -9.79 -1.85 -18.14
C ALA A 400 -10.54 -2.13 -16.84
N PHE A 401 -10.70 -3.43 -16.53
CA PHE A 401 -11.34 -3.88 -15.31
C PHE A 401 -10.52 -4.94 -14.57
N GLY A 402 -10.49 -4.83 -13.25
CA GLY A 402 -10.12 -5.89 -12.32
C GLY A 402 -11.36 -6.63 -11.83
N GLY A 403 -11.23 -7.95 -11.62
CA GLY A 403 -12.31 -8.81 -11.15
C GLY A 403 -13.26 -9.32 -12.24
N MET A 404 -12.96 -9.06 -13.51
CA MET A 404 -13.79 -9.44 -14.65
C MET A 404 -13.27 -10.64 -15.45
N ALA A 405 -12.07 -11.13 -15.11
CA ALA A 405 -11.44 -12.32 -15.70
C ALA A 405 -10.40 -12.89 -14.74
N ALA A 406 -9.67 -13.92 -15.14
CA ALA A 406 -8.53 -14.47 -14.39
C ALA A 406 -7.33 -13.50 -14.31
N THR A 407 -7.29 -12.48 -15.16
CA THR A 407 -6.29 -11.41 -15.20
C THR A 407 -6.99 -10.04 -15.27
N PRO A 408 -6.29 -8.94 -14.98
CA PRO A 408 -6.78 -7.61 -15.35
C PRO A 408 -7.13 -7.56 -16.84
N LEU A 409 -8.29 -7.04 -17.17
CA LEU A 409 -8.89 -7.19 -18.50
C LEU A 409 -9.05 -5.82 -19.19
N ARG A 410 -8.41 -5.63 -20.35
CA ARG A 410 -8.66 -4.51 -21.26
C ARG A 410 -9.80 -4.84 -22.24
N LEU A 411 -10.72 -3.95 -22.45
CA LEU A 411 -11.92 -4.16 -23.25
C LEU A 411 -11.78 -3.54 -24.66
N ARG A 412 -10.78 -3.98 -25.45
CA ARG A 412 -10.48 -3.41 -26.80
C ARG A 412 -11.71 -3.40 -27.71
N GLY A 413 -12.54 -4.46 -27.75
CA GLY A 413 -13.75 -4.50 -28.56
C GLY A 413 -14.79 -3.45 -28.17
N ILE A 414 -14.84 -3.06 -26.88
CA ILE A 414 -15.71 -1.96 -26.41
C ILE A 414 -15.08 -0.62 -26.78
N GLU A 415 -13.75 -0.48 -26.66
CA GLU A 415 -13.02 0.72 -27.06
C GLU A 415 -13.28 1.03 -28.54
N ASP A 416 -13.21 0.01 -29.41
CA ASP A 416 -13.45 0.13 -30.87
C ASP A 416 -14.90 0.57 -31.18
N MET A 417 -15.88 0.14 -30.37
CA MET A 417 -17.29 0.56 -30.53
C MET A 417 -17.49 2.04 -30.17
N LEU A 418 -16.68 2.59 -29.29
CA LEU A 418 -16.80 3.98 -28.79
C LEU A 418 -16.11 4.98 -29.70
N VAL A 419 -15.00 4.60 -30.32
CA VAL A 419 -14.18 5.52 -31.14
C VAL A 419 -14.97 6.02 -32.35
N GLY A 420 -14.96 7.34 -32.52
CA GLY A 420 -15.69 8.03 -33.60
C GLY A 420 -17.18 8.23 -33.36
N LYS A 421 -17.71 7.75 -32.23
CA LYS A 421 -19.15 7.83 -31.89
C LYS A 421 -19.47 9.01 -30.96
N LEU A 422 -20.74 9.44 -31.06
CA LEU A 422 -21.33 10.39 -30.12
C LEU A 422 -21.89 9.60 -28.92
N VAL A 423 -21.66 10.11 -27.72
CA VAL A 423 -22.22 9.50 -26.50
C VAL A 423 -23.71 9.80 -26.46
N ASN A 424 -24.55 8.82 -26.77
CA ASN A 424 -26.01 8.88 -26.73
C ASN A 424 -26.60 7.60 -26.14
N HIS A 425 -27.92 7.55 -25.99
CA HIS A 425 -28.61 6.41 -25.37
C HIS A 425 -28.42 5.10 -26.17
N GLU A 426 -28.48 5.15 -27.49
CA GLU A 426 -28.31 3.99 -28.36
C GLU A 426 -26.93 3.36 -28.21
N LEU A 427 -25.85 4.18 -28.19
CA LEU A 427 -24.49 3.72 -27.94
C LEU A 427 -24.34 3.06 -26.55
N LEU A 428 -24.97 3.64 -25.53
CA LEU A 428 -24.94 3.07 -24.16
C LEU A 428 -25.62 1.70 -24.10
N GLU A 429 -26.74 1.50 -24.82
CA GLU A 429 -27.42 0.20 -24.90
C GLU A 429 -26.56 -0.84 -25.64
N ASP A 430 -25.97 -0.48 -26.79
CA ASP A 430 -25.11 -1.36 -27.58
C ASP A 430 -23.87 -1.79 -26.80
N VAL A 431 -23.21 -0.85 -26.13
CA VAL A 431 -22.05 -1.11 -25.27
C VAL A 431 -22.44 -2.01 -24.12
N SER A 432 -23.58 -1.73 -23.47
CA SER A 432 -24.10 -2.53 -22.36
C SER A 432 -24.38 -3.99 -22.77
N ALA A 433 -24.97 -4.20 -23.94
CA ALA A 433 -25.24 -5.53 -24.49
C ALA A 433 -23.94 -6.30 -24.83
N SER A 434 -22.91 -5.58 -25.29
CA SER A 434 -21.62 -6.16 -25.69
C SER A 434 -20.72 -6.50 -24.50
N LEU A 435 -20.81 -5.74 -23.41
CA LEU A 435 -20.02 -5.95 -22.18
C LEU A 435 -20.18 -7.37 -21.61
N GLY A 436 -21.40 -7.90 -21.58
CA GLY A 436 -21.66 -9.24 -21.07
C GLY A 436 -20.95 -10.37 -21.82
N LYS A 437 -20.58 -10.15 -23.09
CA LYS A 437 -19.84 -11.11 -23.90
C LYS A 437 -18.31 -10.94 -23.77
N ALA A 438 -17.86 -9.77 -23.36
CA ALA A 438 -16.43 -9.42 -23.27
C ALA A 438 -15.82 -9.79 -21.91
N MET A 439 -16.63 -10.15 -20.92
CA MET A 439 -16.20 -10.39 -19.54
C MET A 439 -16.62 -11.79 -19.06
N ALA A 440 -15.80 -12.41 -18.21
CA ALA A 440 -16.06 -13.70 -17.57
C ALA A 440 -15.76 -13.63 -16.06
N PRO A 441 -16.55 -12.84 -15.29
CA PRO A 441 -16.31 -12.68 -13.86
C PRO A 441 -16.60 -13.98 -13.09
N LEU A 442 -15.82 -14.19 -12.02
CA LEU A 442 -15.99 -15.33 -11.13
C LEU A 442 -16.89 -14.96 -9.93
N THR A 443 -17.60 -15.94 -9.41
CA THR A 443 -18.29 -15.86 -8.12
C THR A 443 -17.35 -16.29 -7.01
N ASP A 444 -17.18 -15.47 -5.98
CA ASP A 444 -16.36 -15.75 -4.81
C ASP A 444 -16.99 -15.17 -3.53
N VAL A 445 -16.26 -15.23 -2.41
CA VAL A 445 -16.72 -14.70 -1.10
C VAL A 445 -16.97 -13.18 -1.11
N ARG A 446 -16.45 -12.44 -2.09
CA ARG A 446 -16.59 -10.99 -2.19
C ARG A 446 -17.83 -10.57 -2.97
N ALA A 447 -18.11 -11.24 -4.10
CA ALA A 447 -19.23 -10.89 -4.95
C ALA A 447 -19.60 -12.04 -5.91
N SER A 448 -20.85 -12.07 -6.36
CA SER A 448 -21.28 -12.94 -7.44
C SER A 448 -20.85 -12.41 -8.81
N ALA A 449 -20.79 -13.29 -9.80
CA ALA A 449 -20.48 -12.94 -11.19
C ALA A 449 -21.48 -11.90 -11.75
N GLU A 450 -22.77 -12.06 -11.42
CA GLU A 450 -23.85 -11.17 -11.84
C GLU A 450 -23.66 -9.76 -11.25
N TYR A 451 -23.33 -9.66 -9.96
CA TYR A 451 -23.04 -8.39 -9.30
C TYR A 451 -21.85 -7.69 -9.95
N ARG A 452 -20.76 -8.43 -10.20
CA ARG A 452 -19.55 -7.87 -10.84
C ARG A 452 -19.87 -7.34 -12.24
N ALA A 453 -20.63 -8.09 -13.05
CA ALA A 453 -21.05 -7.68 -14.38
C ALA A 453 -21.94 -6.43 -14.35
N ALA A 454 -22.88 -6.37 -13.42
CA ALA A 454 -23.76 -5.20 -13.24
C ALA A 454 -22.96 -3.96 -12.81
N MET A 455 -22.00 -4.12 -11.90
CA MET A 455 -21.13 -3.02 -11.45
C MET A 455 -20.21 -2.50 -12.55
N ALA A 456 -19.58 -3.39 -13.34
CA ALA A 456 -18.76 -2.98 -14.47
C ALA A 456 -19.55 -2.18 -15.51
N ARG A 457 -20.78 -2.61 -15.82
CA ARG A 457 -21.71 -1.87 -16.68
C ARG A 457 -22.00 -0.48 -16.12
N SER A 458 -22.39 -0.38 -14.86
CA SER A 458 -22.71 0.90 -14.21
C SER A 458 -21.49 1.84 -14.16
N MET A 459 -20.29 1.31 -13.94
CA MET A 459 -19.05 2.10 -13.94
C MET A 459 -18.76 2.68 -15.31
N LEU A 460 -18.87 1.88 -16.39
CA LEU A 460 -18.63 2.36 -17.74
C LEU A 460 -19.70 3.36 -18.19
N GLU A 461 -20.99 3.04 -17.96
CA GLU A 461 -22.09 3.96 -18.25
C GLU A 461 -21.92 5.30 -17.52
N ARG A 462 -21.49 5.26 -16.28
CA ARG A 462 -21.20 6.44 -15.49
C ARG A 462 -20.04 7.24 -16.10
N ALA A 463 -18.93 6.58 -16.45
CA ALA A 463 -17.78 7.25 -17.04
C ALA A 463 -18.14 7.96 -18.38
N LEU A 464 -18.96 7.32 -19.21
CA LEU A 464 -19.44 7.89 -20.48
C LEU A 464 -20.38 9.10 -20.25
N ASN A 465 -21.29 9.00 -19.29
CA ASN A 465 -22.16 10.10 -18.91
C ASN A 465 -21.35 11.30 -18.34
N GLU A 466 -20.37 11.04 -17.47
CA GLU A 466 -19.51 12.11 -16.93
C GLU A 466 -18.64 12.74 -18.03
N PHE A 467 -18.15 11.96 -18.99
CA PHE A 467 -17.41 12.48 -20.15
C PHE A 467 -18.28 13.41 -21.01
N SER A 468 -19.56 13.07 -21.22
CA SER A 468 -20.49 13.88 -22.03
C SER A 468 -21.14 15.04 -21.24
N GLY A 469 -20.69 15.31 -20.00
CA GLY A 469 -21.24 16.38 -19.17
C GLY A 469 -22.63 16.11 -18.63
N VAL A 470 -23.18 14.90 -18.82
CA VAL A 470 -24.43 14.48 -18.21
C VAL A 470 -24.14 14.13 -16.74
N SER A 471 -24.30 15.12 -15.87
CA SER A 471 -24.18 14.95 -14.42
C SER A 471 -25.33 14.09 -13.90
N LYS A 472 -25.09 12.79 -13.72
CA LYS A 472 -25.90 12.03 -12.75
C LYS A 472 -25.33 12.32 -11.37
N PRO A 473 -26.16 12.70 -10.38
CA PRO A 473 -25.65 12.96 -9.03
C PRO A 473 -24.88 11.74 -8.55
N LEU A 474 -23.67 11.98 -8.05
CA LEU A 474 -22.92 11.03 -7.27
C LEU A 474 -23.86 10.54 -6.16
N VAL A 475 -24.27 9.28 -6.22
CA VAL A 475 -24.67 8.56 -5.01
C VAL A 475 -23.36 8.17 -4.29
N MET A 476 -22.53 9.11 -4.00
CA MET A 476 -21.74 9.14 -2.80
C MET A 476 -22.66 9.69 -1.72
N ALA A 477 -23.72 8.95 -1.44
CA ALA A 477 -24.40 9.09 -0.20
C ALA A 477 -23.45 8.59 0.88
N LEU A 478 -22.67 9.49 1.35
CA LEU A 478 -22.15 9.59 2.69
C LEU A 478 -21.34 10.89 2.77
N GLU A 479 -21.97 12.00 2.45
CA GLU A 479 -21.81 13.14 3.30
C GLU A 479 -22.37 12.74 4.65
N LEU A 480 -21.55 12.15 5.48
CA LEU A 480 -21.78 12.06 6.90
C LEU A 480 -21.64 13.47 7.46
N HIS A 481 -22.62 14.30 7.19
CA HIS A 481 -22.91 15.46 8.01
C HIS A 481 -23.40 14.94 9.36
N ALA A 482 -22.49 14.94 10.33
CA ALA A 482 -22.84 14.79 11.75
C ALA A 482 -22.46 16.05 12.47
#